data_b6e0bddd399749566f72af370b4aee16
#
_entry.id   b6e0bddd399749566f72af370b4aee16
#
_cell.length_a   1.000
_cell.length_b   1.000
_cell.length_c   1.000
_cell.angle_alpha   90.00
_cell.angle_beta   90.00
_cell.angle_gamma   90.00
#
_symmetry.space_group_name_H-M   'P 1'
#
loop_
_entity.id
_entity.type
_entity.pdbx_description
1 polymer ?
#
loop_
_entity_poly.entity_id
_entity_poly.type
_entity_poly.pdbx_seq_one_letter_code
_entity_poly.pdbx_strand_id
1 'polypeptide(L)'
;MDKVEIAYSAEKSWPTAIVTSSKCYGWSGTGGFLSSGMEYVHELNPNAVMRAFGQELNPESYAICKADMLIKGQDVSRIKLGNTLSNDQLPLDQFDYMLSNPPFGVDWKKIEGEINDEHTQKGFNGRFGPGLPRVSDGSLLFLMHLISKMRDNHNVDGTMSNGGRIGIILNGSPLFTGGAGSGESEIRRYILEADLLEGIVALPTDMFYNTGIATYVWILSNKKVPERKGKVQLIDGTNLCGKMRKSLGSKRNLMGEEDIKLITQTFGEFEVVDTATLEELGLEKATEQKSSRGRQSATAKTETPKTFASKIFNSTDFGYRRLTIERPLRLSAQVTDEAIATLRFAPKPFNAPMERLYEEFAAQWQEETYGDFSELEAEARAIIKAEFAELKEKQIKDLLDSKLWLAQRGLMGKAQQIQTALGTQAGGKMLVSNDFNQFQLTLKGAIKTAGVKLDAKENKQFIEAITTKNPEAEPVVKKVLKEAVQPRYGAFEYKDKVVEFEQDGELRDNENVPLNPAIATSDLIENYFKAEVLPHVNDAWINADKRDAKDGEVGIVGYEIPFNRHFYVYQPPRPLSEIDADLDAVSAEIMKLLQEVHS
;
A
#
# COMPACT_ATOMS: atom_id res chain seq x y z
N MET A 1 -19.85 -24.09 3.87
CA MET A 1 -19.91 -22.65 3.58
C MET A 1 -21.33 -22.25 3.77
N ASP A 2 -21.62 -21.85 4.96
CA ASP A 2 -22.95 -21.73 5.45
C ASP A 2 -23.41 -20.30 5.20
N LYS A 3 -24.60 -20.18 4.73
CA LYS A 3 -25.47 -19.03 4.46
C LYS A 3 -24.87 -17.66 4.81
N VAL A 4 -24.50 -16.88 3.80
CA VAL A 4 -24.46 -15.43 3.90
C VAL A 4 -25.85 -14.97 3.50
N GLU A 5 -26.67 -14.61 4.46
CA GLU A 5 -27.97 -14.04 4.21
C GLU A 5 -27.81 -12.67 3.56
N ILE A 6 -28.26 -12.55 2.32
CA ILE A 6 -28.48 -11.25 1.71
C ILE A 6 -29.93 -10.91 2.03
N ALA A 7 -30.16 -10.28 3.19
CA ALA A 7 -31.47 -9.80 3.55
C ALA A 7 -31.89 -8.66 2.61
N TYR A 8 -32.91 -8.89 1.79
CA TYR A 8 -33.62 -7.84 1.08
C TYR A 8 -35.11 -8.03 1.21
N SER A 9 -35.84 -6.94 1.50
CA SER A 9 -37.28 -6.91 1.69
C SER A 9 -38.02 -7.53 0.49
N ALA A 10 -38.85 -8.50 0.79
CA ALA A 10 -39.56 -9.33 -0.15
C ALA A 10 -40.78 -8.63 -0.76
N GLU A 11 -40.61 -7.64 -1.59
CA GLU A 11 -41.67 -7.18 -2.47
C GLU A 11 -41.12 -6.80 -3.83
N LYS A 12 -41.07 -7.74 -4.74
CA LYS A 12 -41.26 -7.65 -6.20
C LYS A 12 -40.44 -8.70 -6.95
N SER A 13 -41.06 -9.27 -7.99
CA SER A 13 -40.58 -10.22 -8.98
C SER A 13 -39.06 -10.20 -9.23
N TRP A 14 -38.38 -11.30 -8.95
CA TRP A 14 -36.94 -11.51 -9.19
C TRP A 14 -36.71 -11.95 -10.61
N PRO A 15 -36.08 -11.15 -11.49
CA PRO A 15 -35.97 -11.56 -12.87
C PRO A 15 -34.70 -12.35 -13.20
N THR A 16 -33.57 -12.24 -12.59
CA THR A 16 -32.40 -13.05 -12.98
C THR A 16 -31.23 -12.81 -12.04
N ALA A 17 -30.78 -13.82 -11.35
CA ALA A 17 -29.66 -13.70 -10.44
C ALA A 17 -28.43 -14.41 -11.00
N ILE A 18 -27.26 -13.92 -10.65
CA ILE A 18 -26.01 -14.37 -11.15
C ILE A 18 -24.98 -14.51 -10.07
N VAL A 19 -24.28 -15.59 -10.19
CA VAL A 19 -23.17 -15.91 -9.34
C VAL A 19 -22.01 -16.28 -10.22
N THR A 20 -20.94 -15.52 -10.19
CA THR A 20 -19.68 -15.92 -10.77
C THR A 20 -18.78 -16.45 -9.66
N SER A 21 -18.46 -17.73 -9.69
CA SER A 21 -17.33 -18.24 -8.95
C SER A 21 -16.18 -18.37 -9.93
N SER A 22 -15.29 -17.39 -9.94
CA SER A 22 -14.03 -17.55 -10.64
C SER A 22 -12.98 -17.99 -9.64
N LYS A 23 -12.38 -19.15 -9.85
CA LYS A 23 -11.26 -19.63 -9.03
C LYS A 23 -10.06 -19.84 -9.91
N CYS A 24 -9.08 -18.99 -9.69
CA CYS A 24 -7.72 -19.30 -10.09
C CYS A 24 -7.07 -20.11 -8.97
N TYR A 25 -6.51 -21.29 -9.30
CA TYR A 25 -5.69 -22.15 -8.45
C TYR A 25 -6.32 -22.84 -7.24
N GLY A 26 -6.84 -24.01 -7.50
CA GLY A 26 -6.68 -25.19 -6.65
C GLY A 26 -7.57 -25.38 -5.43
N TRP A 27 -8.57 -24.57 -5.11
CA TRP A 27 -9.44 -24.87 -3.97
C TRP A 27 -10.90 -24.47 -4.20
N SER A 28 -11.70 -25.50 -4.41
CA SER A 28 -13.17 -25.56 -4.27
C SER A 28 -14.02 -24.64 -5.15
N GLY A 29 -13.79 -24.61 -6.44
CA GLY A 29 -14.73 -24.17 -7.48
C GLY A 29 -15.88 -25.12 -7.73
N THR A 30 -16.39 -25.75 -6.69
CA THR A 30 -17.44 -26.77 -6.77
C THR A 30 -18.86 -26.21 -6.90
N GLY A 31 -19.02 -24.90 -7.17
CA GLY A 31 -20.34 -24.29 -7.34
C GLY A 31 -21.11 -24.00 -6.06
N GLY A 32 -20.45 -24.05 -4.88
CA GLY A 32 -21.10 -23.85 -3.59
C GLY A 32 -21.87 -22.52 -3.48
N PHE A 33 -21.34 -21.40 -3.96
CA PHE A 33 -22.05 -20.12 -3.99
C PHE A 33 -23.29 -20.17 -4.89
N LEU A 34 -23.21 -20.84 -6.05
CA LEU A 34 -24.32 -20.98 -6.98
C LEU A 34 -25.46 -21.76 -6.35
N SER A 35 -25.14 -22.95 -5.83
CA SER A 35 -26.13 -23.84 -5.21
C SER A 35 -26.78 -23.20 -3.98
N SER A 36 -25.96 -22.69 -3.04
CA SER A 36 -26.49 -22.07 -1.81
C SER A 36 -27.30 -20.80 -2.10
N GLY A 37 -26.87 -19.98 -3.06
CA GLY A 37 -27.64 -18.80 -3.47
C GLY A 37 -28.98 -19.15 -4.10
N MET A 38 -29.03 -20.20 -4.93
CA MET A 38 -30.27 -20.67 -5.54
C MET A 38 -31.22 -21.29 -4.50
N GLU A 39 -30.71 -22.11 -3.60
CA GLU A 39 -31.46 -22.71 -2.49
C GLU A 39 -32.08 -21.61 -1.62
N TYR A 40 -31.27 -20.64 -1.21
CA TYR A 40 -31.71 -19.51 -0.40
C TYR A 40 -32.83 -18.67 -1.07
N VAL A 41 -32.68 -18.34 -2.36
CA VAL A 41 -33.70 -17.61 -3.11
C VAL A 41 -34.98 -18.42 -3.22
N HIS A 42 -34.91 -19.75 -3.42
CA HIS A 42 -36.08 -20.64 -3.46
C HIS A 42 -36.77 -20.77 -2.10
N GLU A 43 -36.01 -20.76 -1.00
CA GLU A 43 -36.58 -20.74 0.36
C GLU A 43 -37.42 -19.45 0.59
N LEU A 44 -36.93 -18.30 0.11
CA LEU A 44 -37.61 -17.02 0.23
C LEU A 44 -38.82 -16.91 -0.72
N ASN A 45 -38.65 -17.39 -1.94
CA ASN A 45 -39.69 -17.35 -2.97
C ASN A 45 -39.62 -18.58 -3.88
N PRO A 46 -40.46 -19.61 -3.63
CA PRO A 46 -40.47 -20.83 -4.44
C PRO A 46 -40.81 -20.62 -5.93
N ASN A 47 -41.40 -19.48 -6.29
CA ASN A 47 -41.71 -19.13 -7.68
C ASN A 47 -40.60 -18.32 -8.37
N ALA A 48 -39.49 -18.03 -7.70
CA ALA A 48 -38.41 -17.26 -8.28
C ALA A 48 -37.67 -18.08 -9.37
N VAL A 49 -37.49 -17.47 -10.52
CA VAL A 49 -36.69 -18.05 -11.61
C VAL A 49 -35.29 -17.46 -11.56
N MET A 50 -34.36 -18.24 -11.04
CA MET A 50 -32.95 -17.87 -10.95
C MET A 50 -32.15 -18.58 -12.04
N ARG A 51 -31.29 -17.84 -12.74
CA ARG A 51 -30.37 -18.38 -13.74
C ARG A 51 -28.94 -18.19 -13.27
N ALA A 52 -28.24 -19.31 -13.06
CA ALA A 52 -26.86 -19.29 -12.60
C ALA A 52 -25.88 -19.26 -13.80
N PHE A 53 -24.85 -18.44 -13.67
CA PHE A 53 -23.74 -18.35 -14.60
C PHE A 53 -22.44 -18.47 -13.81
N GLY A 54 -21.40 -18.99 -14.43
CA GLY A 54 -20.09 -19.09 -13.80
C GLY A 54 -18.98 -19.30 -14.79
N GLN A 55 -17.77 -18.97 -14.37
CA GLN A 55 -16.57 -19.30 -15.13
C GLN A 55 -15.52 -19.83 -14.15
N GLU A 56 -14.88 -20.95 -14.49
CA GLU A 56 -13.89 -21.63 -13.68
C GLU A 56 -12.64 -21.92 -14.51
N LEU A 57 -11.47 -21.64 -13.95
CA LEU A 57 -10.17 -21.89 -14.60
C LEU A 57 -9.77 -23.37 -14.52
N ASN A 58 -9.98 -24.00 -13.35
CA ASN A 58 -9.54 -25.37 -13.10
C ASN A 58 -10.53 -26.36 -13.71
N PRO A 59 -10.10 -27.23 -14.66
CA PRO A 59 -10.98 -28.20 -15.32
C PRO A 59 -11.65 -29.19 -14.36
N GLU A 60 -10.96 -29.60 -13.29
CA GLU A 60 -11.49 -30.51 -12.29
C GLU A 60 -12.60 -29.86 -11.46
N SER A 61 -12.35 -28.66 -10.95
CA SER A 61 -13.36 -27.87 -10.22
C SER A 61 -14.56 -27.54 -11.10
N TYR A 62 -14.33 -27.24 -12.38
CA TYR A 62 -15.39 -27.05 -13.37
C TYR A 62 -16.26 -28.29 -13.55
N ALA A 63 -15.65 -29.48 -13.67
CA ALA A 63 -16.38 -30.73 -13.82
C ALA A 63 -17.21 -31.05 -12.57
N ILE A 64 -16.64 -30.86 -11.37
CA ILE A 64 -17.34 -31.05 -10.09
C ILE A 64 -18.51 -30.08 -9.98
N CYS A 65 -18.33 -28.80 -10.30
CA CYS A 65 -19.40 -27.81 -10.30
C CYS A 65 -20.57 -28.22 -11.19
N LYS A 66 -20.28 -28.65 -12.41
CA LYS A 66 -21.33 -29.11 -13.34
C LYS A 66 -22.02 -30.36 -12.86
N ALA A 67 -21.29 -31.31 -12.28
CA ALA A 67 -21.89 -32.52 -11.71
C ALA A 67 -22.83 -32.21 -10.53
N ASP A 68 -22.40 -31.36 -9.59
CA ASP A 68 -23.23 -30.94 -8.45
C ASP A 68 -24.51 -30.24 -8.93
N MET A 69 -24.40 -29.31 -9.86
CA MET A 69 -25.54 -28.60 -10.43
C MET A 69 -26.52 -29.54 -11.16
N LEU A 70 -26.00 -30.53 -11.93
CA LEU A 70 -26.84 -31.52 -12.58
C LEU A 70 -27.59 -32.42 -11.60
N ILE A 71 -26.93 -32.87 -10.53
CA ILE A 71 -27.54 -33.66 -9.45
C ILE A 71 -28.68 -32.87 -8.80
N LYS A 72 -28.52 -31.55 -8.66
CA LYS A 72 -29.52 -30.63 -8.10
C LYS A 72 -30.59 -30.18 -9.12
N GLY A 73 -30.56 -30.72 -10.34
CA GLY A 73 -31.51 -30.38 -11.41
C GLY A 73 -31.34 -28.97 -11.99
N GLN A 74 -30.17 -28.38 -11.88
CA GLN A 74 -29.87 -27.03 -12.33
C GLN A 74 -29.28 -27.03 -13.76
N ASP A 75 -29.47 -25.91 -14.50
CA ASP A 75 -28.94 -25.73 -15.85
C ASP A 75 -27.43 -25.43 -15.82
N VAL A 76 -26.63 -26.33 -16.39
CA VAL A 76 -25.16 -26.24 -16.46
C VAL A 76 -24.63 -25.62 -17.75
N SER A 77 -25.48 -25.22 -18.67
CA SER A 77 -25.06 -24.71 -20.00
C SER A 77 -24.31 -23.38 -19.91
N ARG A 78 -24.54 -22.64 -18.84
CA ARG A 78 -23.99 -21.29 -18.59
C ARG A 78 -22.71 -21.31 -17.73
N ILE A 79 -22.25 -22.49 -17.32
CA ILE A 79 -20.96 -22.64 -16.64
C ILE A 79 -19.88 -22.84 -17.71
N LYS A 80 -18.89 -21.96 -17.74
CA LYS A 80 -17.83 -21.90 -18.75
C LYS A 80 -16.47 -22.29 -18.15
N LEU A 81 -15.61 -22.89 -18.98
CA LEU A 81 -14.22 -23.18 -18.62
C LEU A 81 -13.31 -22.09 -19.21
N GLY A 82 -12.49 -21.46 -18.40
CA GLY A 82 -11.52 -20.46 -18.85
C GLY A 82 -11.08 -19.51 -17.76
N ASN A 83 -10.02 -18.76 -18.03
CA ASN A 83 -9.51 -17.73 -17.10
C ASN A 83 -10.36 -16.45 -17.22
N THR A 84 -11.06 -16.10 -16.17
CA THR A 84 -11.93 -14.92 -16.11
C THR A 84 -11.20 -13.60 -16.43
N LEU A 85 -9.94 -13.47 -16.05
CA LEU A 85 -9.19 -12.23 -16.24
C LEU A 85 -8.62 -12.08 -17.65
N SER A 86 -8.08 -13.14 -18.25
CA SER A 86 -7.48 -13.09 -19.60
C SER A 86 -8.40 -13.56 -20.72
N ASN A 87 -9.43 -14.36 -20.42
CA ASN A 87 -10.33 -14.94 -21.41
C ASN A 87 -11.76 -15.02 -20.88
N ASP A 88 -12.45 -13.87 -20.87
CA ASP A 88 -13.84 -13.76 -20.47
C ASP A 88 -14.76 -14.47 -21.48
N GLN A 89 -15.41 -15.56 -21.05
CA GLN A 89 -16.32 -16.38 -21.86
C GLN A 89 -17.77 -15.85 -21.87
N LEU A 90 -18.03 -14.78 -21.12
CA LEU A 90 -19.33 -14.15 -20.99
C LEU A 90 -19.24 -12.63 -21.27
N PRO A 91 -18.61 -12.20 -22.40
CA PRO A 91 -18.19 -10.80 -22.57
C PRO A 91 -19.36 -9.82 -22.68
N LEU A 92 -20.52 -10.26 -23.14
CA LEU A 92 -21.72 -9.42 -23.34
C LEU A 92 -22.78 -9.59 -22.24
N ASP A 93 -22.55 -10.50 -21.30
CA ASP A 93 -23.50 -10.77 -20.24
C ASP A 93 -23.38 -9.76 -19.12
N GLN A 94 -24.49 -9.25 -18.66
CA GLN A 94 -24.65 -8.38 -17.49
C GLN A 94 -25.53 -9.06 -16.44
N PHE A 95 -25.29 -8.74 -15.18
CA PHE A 95 -25.77 -9.51 -14.06
C PHE A 95 -26.44 -8.67 -12.98
N ASP A 96 -27.52 -9.20 -12.39
CA ASP A 96 -28.26 -8.55 -11.30
C ASP A 96 -27.56 -8.77 -9.95
N TYR A 97 -27.02 -9.99 -9.72
CA TYR A 97 -26.31 -10.36 -8.48
C TYR A 97 -25.05 -11.13 -8.82
N MET A 98 -23.97 -10.82 -8.11
CA MET A 98 -22.67 -11.48 -8.29
C MET A 98 -22.03 -11.77 -6.94
N LEU A 99 -21.58 -13.01 -6.74
CA LEU A 99 -20.86 -13.44 -5.57
C LEU A 99 -19.51 -14.02 -5.97
N SER A 100 -18.44 -13.62 -5.28
CA SER A 100 -17.10 -14.09 -5.58
C SER A 100 -16.23 -14.22 -4.32
N ASN A 101 -15.42 -15.27 -4.30
CA ASN A 101 -14.34 -15.44 -3.33
C ASN A 101 -13.05 -15.75 -4.12
N PRO A 102 -12.41 -14.72 -4.69
CA PRO A 102 -11.20 -14.91 -5.47
C PRO A 102 -10.04 -15.41 -4.60
N PRO A 103 -8.99 -16.02 -5.18
CA PRO A 103 -7.82 -16.41 -4.44
C PRO A 103 -7.10 -15.17 -3.87
N PHE A 104 -6.66 -15.26 -2.60
CA PHE A 104 -5.97 -14.17 -1.92
C PHE A 104 -4.48 -14.16 -2.24
N GLY A 105 -3.91 -12.97 -2.52
CA GLY A 105 -2.47 -12.77 -2.69
C GLY A 105 -1.85 -13.56 -3.83
N VAL A 106 -2.60 -13.86 -4.88
CA VAL A 106 -2.09 -14.55 -6.07
C VAL A 106 -1.61 -13.54 -7.10
N ASP A 107 -0.39 -13.75 -7.59
CA ASP A 107 0.18 -12.94 -8.64
C ASP A 107 -0.53 -13.19 -10.00
N TRP A 108 -0.58 -12.14 -10.81
CA TRP A 108 -1.15 -12.19 -12.15
C TRP A 108 -0.10 -12.00 -13.26
N LYS A 109 1.17 -12.22 -12.92
CA LYS A 109 2.32 -12.07 -13.82
C LYS A 109 2.20 -12.85 -15.12
N LYS A 110 1.57 -14.05 -15.08
CA LYS A 110 1.39 -14.91 -16.25
C LYS A 110 0.46 -14.34 -17.32
N ILE A 111 -0.43 -13.44 -16.92
CA ILE A 111 -1.43 -12.78 -17.77
C ILE A 111 -1.24 -11.26 -17.79
N GLU A 112 -0.07 -10.80 -17.39
CA GLU A 112 0.25 -9.36 -17.28
C GLU A 112 0.13 -8.65 -18.63
N GLY A 113 0.53 -9.34 -19.72
CA GLY A 113 0.44 -8.79 -21.07
C GLY A 113 -1.01 -8.47 -21.45
N GLU A 114 -1.91 -9.43 -21.35
CA GLU A 114 -3.32 -9.27 -21.70
C GLU A 114 -4.04 -8.22 -20.87
N ILE A 115 -3.71 -8.13 -19.56
CA ILE A 115 -4.30 -7.15 -18.64
C ILE A 115 -3.80 -5.74 -18.99
N ASN A 116 -2.49 -5.55 -19.20
CA ASN A 116 -1.90 -4.28 -19.60
C ASN A 116 -2.43 -3.80 -20.96
N ASP A 117 -2.58 -4.73 -21.91
CA ASP A 117 -3.14 -4.42 -23.23
C ASP A 117 -4.58 -3.96 -23.12
N GLU A 118 -5.42 -4.63 -22.33
CA GLU A 118 -6.80 -4.20 -22.10
C GLU A 118 -6.87 -2.83 -21.41
N HIS A 119 -6.07 -2.61 -20.37
CA HIS A 119 -5.99 -1.34 -19.68
C HIS A 119 -5.57 -0.19 -20.60
N THR A 120 -4.51 -0.39 -21.39
CA THR A 120 -3.92 0.66 -22.24
C THR A 120 -4.77 0.95 -23.49
N GLN A 121 -5.28 -0.10 -24.15
CA GLN A 121 -5.99 0.05 -25.43
C GLN A 121 -7.45 0.42 -25.25
N LYS A 122 -8.12 -0.09 -24.20
CA LYS A 122 -9.55 0.14 -23.98
C LYS A 122 -9.83 1.20 -22.92
N GLY A 123 -8.90 1.47 -21.99
CA GLY A 123 -9.13 2.39 -20.89
C GLY A 123 -10.46 2.09 -20.17
N PHE A 124 -11.28 3.09 -19.97
CA PHE A 124 -12.61 2.95 -19.32
C PHE A 124 -13.67 2.19 -20.16
N ASN A 125 -13.41 1.91 -21.43
CA ASN A 125 -14.23 1.00 -22.22
C ASN A 125 -13.90 -0.48 -21.99
N GLY A 126 -12.80 -0.76 -21.27
CA GLY A 126 -12.42 -2.06 -20.79
C GLY A 126 -12.74 -2.24 -19.30
N ARG A 127 -12.36 -3.41 -18.78
CA ARG A 127 -12.62 -3.76 -17.38
C ARG A 127 -11.69 -3.03 -16.38
N PHE A 128 -10.46 -2.72 -16.81
CA PHE A 128 -9.37 -2.30 -15.94
C PHE A 128 -9.00 -0.82 -16.10
N GLY A 129 -9.89 -0.01 -16.65
CA GLY A 129 -9.67 1.42 -16.91
C GLY A 129 -9.25 2.25 -15.70
N PRO A 130 -9.86 2.09 -14.52
CA PRO A 130 -9.52 2.87 -13.34
C PRO A 130 -8.08 2.74 -12.87
N GLY A 131 -7.46 1.55 -13.03
CA GLY A 131 -6.08 1.31 -12.61
C GLY A 131 -5.74 -0.16 -12.54
N LEU A 132 -4.46 -0.47 -12.36
CA LEU A 132 -3.96 -1.83 -12.18
C LEU A 132 -3.33 -1.99 -10.79
N PRO A 133 -3.70 -3.04 -10.03
CA PRO A 133 -3.04 -3.32 -8.76
C PRO A 133 -1.63 -3.87 -9.01
N ARG A 134 -0.80 -3.90 -7.97
CA ARG A 134 0.53 -4.54 -8.03
C ARG A 134 0.43 -5.98 -8.53
N VAL A 135 1.44 -6.42 -9.29
CA VAL A 135 1.47 -7.74 -9.94
C VAL A 135 1.36 -8.90 -8.93
N SER A 136 1.81 -8.69 -7.69
CA SER A 136 1.78 -9.71 -6.63
C SER A 136 0.39 -9.96 -6.01
N ASP A 137 -0.64 -9.16 -6.34
CA ASP A 137 -1.99 -9.33 -5.79
C ASP A 137 -3.05 -8.92 -6.82
N GLY A 138 -3.70 -9.91 -7.44
CA GLY A 138 -4.75 -9.74 -8.45
C GLY A 138 -6.17 -9.57 -7.89
N SER A 139 -6.37 -9.48 -6.57
CA SER A 139 -7.70 -9.45 -5.95
C SER A 139 -8.60 -8.33 -6.50
N LEU A 140 -8.04 -7.13 -6.70
CA LEU A 140 -8.79 -6.00 -7.25
C LEU A 140 -9.13 -6.15 -8.74
N LEU A 141 -8.40 -6.96 -9.51
CA LEU A 141 -8.78 -7.26 -10.90
C LEU A 141 -10.09 -8.04 -10.96
N PHE A 142 -10.31 -8.98 -10.02
CA PHE A 142 -11.60 -9.68 -9.91
C PHE A 142 -12.72 -8.73 -9.56
N LEU A 143 -12.51 -7.80 -8.63
CA LEU A 143 -13.50 -6.79 -8.29
C LEU A 143 -13.84 -5.91 -9.50
N MET A 144 -12.85 -5.44 -10.24
CA MET A 144 -13.05 -4.64 -11.46
C MET A 144 -13.79 -5.43 -12.54
N HIS A 145 -13.47 -6.72 -12.71
CA HIS A 145 -14.21 -7.59 -13.62
C HIS A 145 -15.69 -7.68 -13.22
N LEU A 146 -16.01 -7.88 -11.94
CA LEU A 146 -17.40 -7.93 -11.49
C LEU A 146 -18.11 -6.59 -11.71
N ILE A 147 -17.45 -5.47 -11.42
CA ILE A 147 -18.03 -4.13 -11.66
C ILE A 147 -18.39 -3.95 -13.15
N SER A 148 -17.52 -4.39 -14.07
CA SER A 148 -17.79 -4.32 -15.51
C SER A 148 -18.97 -5.18 -15.97
N LYS A 149 -19.38 -6.15 -15.15
CA LYS A 149 -20.50 -7.07 -15.42
C LYS A 149 -21.80 -6.68 -14.71
N MET A 150 -21.81 -5.61 -13.95
CA MET A 150 -23.04 -5.14 -13.33
C MET A 150 -24.06 -4.76 -14.39
N ARG A 151 -25.32 -5.19 -14.19
CA ARG A 151 -26.41 -4.71 -15.03
C ARG A 151 -26.53 -3.20 -14.92
N ASP A 152 -26.74 -2.53 -16.04
CA ASP A 152 -26.95 -1.08 -16.07
C ASP A 152 -28.18 -0.71 -15.22
N ASN A 153 -28.12 0.41 -14.55
CA ASN A 153 -29.23 0.92 -13.73
C ASN A 153 -30.32 1.61 -14.55
N HIS A 154 -30.14 1.70 -15.87
CA HIS A 154 -31.14 2.17 -16.83
C HIS A 154 -31.28 1.14 -17.96
N ASN A 155 -32.50 0.97 -18.44
CA ASN A 155 -32.80 0.21 -19.64
C ASN A 155 -32.46 1.05 -20.90
N VAL A 156 -32.44 0.40 -22.06
CA VAL A 156 -32.18 1.06 -23.36
C VAL A 156 -33.19 2.18 -23.66
N ASP A 157 -34.41 2.06 -23.16
CA ASP A 157 -35.50 3.06 -23.28
C ASP A 157 -35.39 4.21 -22.24
N GLY A 158 -34.33 4.21 -21.40
CA GLY A 158 -34.11 5.21 -20.36
C GLY A 158 -34.90 4.98 -19.06
N THR A 159 -35.73 3.92 -18.98
CA THR A 159 -36.40 3.57 -17.73
C THR A 159 -35.43 2.96 -16.72
N MET A 160 -35.73 3.12 -15.42
CA MET A 160 -34.88 2.56 -14.36
C MET A 160 -34.92 1.03 -14.37
N SER A 161 -33.77 0.40 -14.42
CA SER A 161 -33.59 -1.03 -14.19
C SER A 161 -33.29 -1.31 -12.71
N ASN A 162 -33.18 -2.60 -12.35
CA ASN A 162 -32.81 -2.99 -10.98
C ASN A 162 -31.31 -2.83 -10.69
N GLY A 163 -30.50 -2.50 -11.70
CA GLY A 163 -29.04 -2.44 -11.56
C GLY A 163 -28.43 -3.78 -11.19
N GLY A 164 -27.18 -3.76 -10.73
CA GLY A 164 -26.44 -4.93 -10.26
C GLY A 164 -25.95 -4.76 -8.83
N ARG A 165 -25.73 -5.88 -8.13
CA ARG A 165 -25.15 -5.93 -6.79
C ARG A 165 -24.05 -7.00 -6.72
N ILE A 166 -22.96 -6.67 -6.05
CA ILE A 166 -21.78 -7.53 -5.87
C ILE A 166 -21.59 -7.82 -4.38
N GLY A 167 -21.29 -9.08 -4.06
CA GLY A 167 -20.68 -9.50 -2.80
C GLY A 167 -19.35 -10.19 -3.11
N ILE A 168 -18.24 -9.61 -2.67
CA ILE A 168 -16.92 -10.19 -2.89
C ILE A 168 -16.12 -10.26 -1.59
N ILE A 169 -15.46 -11.41 -1.36
CA ILE A 169 -14.60 -11.60 -0.20
C ILE A 169 -13.17 -11.26 -0.60
N LEU A 170 -12.57 -10.32 0.10
CA LEU A 170 -11.19 -9.87 -0.12
C LEU A 170 -10.38 -9.97 1.17
N ASN A 171 -9.05 -10.03 1.06
CA ASN A 171 -8.14 -9.84 2.19
C ASN A 171 -8.06 -8.34 2.58
N GLY A 172 -7.23 -8.01 3.59
CA GLY A 172 -7.09 -6.63 4.03
C GLY A 172 -6.33 -5.71 3.08
N SER A 173 -5.49 -6.26 2.19
CA SER A 173 -4.63 -5.48 1.29
C SER A 173 -5.39 -4.46 0.42
N PRO A 174 -6.52 -4.80 -0.23
CA PRO A 174 -7.33 -3.86 -1.01
C PRO A 174 -7.80 -2.62 -0.27
N LEU A 175 -7.88 -2.65 1.05
CA LEU A 175 -8.36 -1.52 1.86
C LEU A 175 -7.38 -0.36 1.89
N PHE A 176 -6.06 -0.62 1.96
CA PHE A 176 -5.06 0.40 2.26
C PHE A 176 -3.78 0.33 1.41
N THR A 177 -3.52 -0.77 0.69
CA THR A 177 -2.30 -0.87 -0.12
C THR A 177 -2.32 0.12 -1.28
N GLY A 178 -1.15 0.68 -1.58
CA GLY A 178 -0.98 1.68 -2.63
C GLY A 178 -1.36 3.10 -2.16
N GLY A 179 -0.40 4.02 -2.23
CA GLY A 179 -0.63 5.43 -1.91
C GLY A 179 -1.32 6.19 -3.04
N ALA A 180 -1.59 7.48 -2.80
CA ALA A 180 -2.20 8.38 -3.78
C ALA A 180 -1.53 8.28 -5.17
N GLY A 181 -2.34 8.13 -6.21
CA GLY A 181 -1.88 7.95 -7.59
C GLY A 181 -1.44 6.53 -7.98
N SER A 182 -1.44 5.56 -7.04
CA SER A 182 -1.22 4.15 -7.39
C SER A 182 -2.48 3.51 -7.97
N GLY A 183 -2.30 2.41 -8.71
CA GLY A 183 -3.43 1.73 -9.32
C GLY A 183 -4.46 1.24 -8.30
N GLU A 184 -4.04 0.73 -7.15
CA GLU A 184 -4.96 0.32 -6.07
C GLU A 184 -5.73 1.51 -5.50
N SER A 185 -5.07 2.64 -5.28
CA SER A 185 -5.73 3.86 -4.81
C SER A 185 -6.71 4.42 -5.85
N GLU A 186 -6.36 4.37 -7.14
CA GLU A 186 -7.25 4.81 -8.22
C GLU A 186 -8.47 3.88 -8.39
N ILE A 187 -8.33 2.58 -8.15
CA ILE A 187 -9.48 1.65 -8.12
C ILE A 187 -10.41 1.99 -6.95
N ARG A 188 -9.87 2.24 -5.74
CA ARG A 188 -10.70 2.69 -4.60
C ARG A 188 -11.37 4.02 -4.88
N ARG A 189 -10.63 4.98 -5.46
CA ARG A 189 -11.16 6.27 -5.91
C ARG A 189 -12.36 6.09 -6.82
N TYR A 190 -12.22 5.26 -7.85
CA TYR A 190 -13.30 4.98 -8.79
C TYR A 190 -14.54 4.41 -8.10
N ILE A 191 -14.37 3.42 -7.23
CA ILE A 191 -15.47 2.75 -6.53
C ILE A 191 -16.21 3.72 -5.60
N LEU A 192 -15.48 4.59 -4.90
CA LEU A 192 -16.03 5.54 -3.94
C LEU A 192 -16.63 6.79 -4.59
N GLU A 193 -15.97 7.36 -5.62
CA GLU A 193 -16.47 8.51 -6.38
C GLU A 193 -17.69 8.15 -7.25
N ALA A 194 -17.72 6.93 -7.81
CA ALA A 194 -18.89 6.41 -8.53
C ALA A 194 -20.02 5.92 -7.62
N ASP A 195 -19.86 6.08 -6.31
CA ASP A 195 -20.83 5.69 -5.27
C ASP A 195 -21.29 4.22 -5.36
N LEU A 196 -20.34 3.32 -5.69
CA LEU A 196 -20.66 1.88 -5.83
C LEU A 196 -20.59 1.11 -4.52
N LEU A 197 -19.73 1.49 -3.58
CA LEU A 197 -19.51 0.76 -2.33
C LEU A 197 -20.64 1.03 -1.33
N GLU A 198 -21.46 0.01 -1.02
CA GLU A 198 -22.51 0.10 0.01
C GLU A 198 -21.96 -0.15 1.42
N GLY A 199 -21.08 -1.15 1.56
CA GLY A 199 -20.47 -1.43 2.86
C GLY A 199 -19.39 -2.49 2.80
N ILE A 200 -18.69 -2.63 3.93
CA ILE A 200 -17.64 -3.62 4.15
C ILE A 200 -17.89 -4.26 5.52
N VAL A 201 -17.91 -5.60 5.53
CA VAL A 201 -18.03 -6.40 6.76
C VAL A 201 -16.70 -7.10 7.02
N ALA A 202 -16.07 -6.82 8.15
CA ALA A 202 -14.91 -7.57 8.62
C ALA A 202 -15.36 -8.91 9.22
N LEU A 203 -14.73 -9.99 8.78
CA LEU A 203 -15.01 -11.35 9.25
C LEU A 203 -13.96 -11.81 10.26
N PRO A 204 -14.30 -12.76 11.14
CA PRO A 204 -13.31 -13.41 12.02
C PRO A 204 -12.15 -14.03 11.23
N THR A 205 -10.99 -14.09 11.83
CA THR A 205 -9.85 -14.88 11.31
C THR A 205 -10.15 -16.37 11.37
N ASP A 206 -9.35 -17.19 10.69
CA ASP A 206 -9.48 -18.65 10.69
C ASP A 206 -10.87 -19.18 10.24
N MET A 207 -11.57 -18.43 9.37
CA MET A 207 -12.88 -18.81 8.82
C MET A 207 -12.79 -19.70 7.58
N PHE A 208 -11.63 -19.76 6.93
CA PHE A 208 -11.44 -20.46 5.66
C PHE A 208 -10.48 -21.65 5.80
N TYR A 209 -10.67 -22.68 4.95
CA TYR A 209 -9.93 -23.96 5.05
C TYR A 209 -8.42 -23.81 4.78
N ASN A 210 -8.03 -22.85 3.95
CA ASN A 210 -6.66 -22.70 3.43
C ASN A 210 -5.95 -21.43 3.94
N THR A 211 -6.60 -20.61 4.75
CA THR A 211 -6.00 -19.38 5.27
C THR A 211 -6.60 -18.95 6.58
N GLY A 212 -5.76 -18.42 7.47
CA GLY A 212 -6.16 -17.81 8.74
C GLY A 212 -6.19 -16.29 8.74
N ILE A 213 -6.00 -15.65 7.56
CA ILE A 213 -5.93 -14.19 7.46
C ILE A 213 -7.28 -13.51 7.73
N ALA A 214 -7.22 -12.23 8.11
CA ALA A 214 -8.41 -11.38 8.16
C ALA A 214 -8.99 -11.18 6.77
N THR A 215 -10.30 -11.31 6.65
CA THR A 215 -11.04 -11.17 5.39
C THR A 215 -12.22 -10.23 5.56
N TYR A 216 -12.63 -9.65 4.45
CA TYR A 216 -13.66 -8.62 4.40
C TYR A 216 -14.64 -8.92 3.27
N VAL A 217 -15.93 -8.84 3.56
CA VAL A 217 -16.98 -8.89 2.52
C VAL A 217 -17.22 -7.46 2.05
N TRP A 218 -16.94 -7.20 0.78
CA TRP A 218 -17.27 -5.94 0.14
C TRP A 218 -18.61 -6.06 -0.57
N ILE A 219 -19.50 -5.13 -0.32
CA ILE A 219 -20.84 -5.08 -0.90
C ILE A 219 -20.93 -3.83 -1.77
N LEU A 220 -21.14 -4.04 -3.07
CA LEU A 220 -21.24 -2.96 -4.05
C LEU A 220 -22.60 -3.00 -4.77
N SER A 221 -23.10 -1.83 -5.15
CA SER A 221 -24.31 -1.67 -5.97
C SER A 221 -24.22 -0.39 -6.79
N ASN A 222 -24.67 -0.44 -8.03
CA ASN A 222 -24.87 0.76 -8.85
C ASN A 222 -26.28 1.35 -8.71
N LYS A 223 -27.08 0.82 -7.78
CA LYS A 223 -28.44 1.30 -7.46
C LYS A 223 -28.65 1.36 -5.95
N LYS A 224 -27.90 2.22 -5.28
CA LYS A 224 -28.12 2.48 -3.86
C LYS A 224 -29.46 3.15 -3.61
N VAL A 225 -30.13 2.75 -2.53
CA VAL A 225 -31.30 3.45 -2.02
C VAL A 225 -30.92 4.86 -1.56
N PRO A 226 -31.86 5.83 -1.55
CA PRO A 226 -31.54 7.24 -1.24
C PRO A 226 -30.76 7.44 0.05
N GLU A 227 -31.07 6.68 1.09
CA GLU A 227 -30.47 6.76 2.43
C GLU A 227 -28.99 6.38 2.45
N ARG A 228 -28.56 5.51 1.49
CA ARG A 228 -27.19 5.00 1.35
C ARG A 228 -26.36 5.78 0.34
N LYS A 229 -26.96 6.69 -0.44
CA LYS A 229 -26.21 7.47 -1.44
C LYS A 229 -25.13 8.31 -0.79
N GLY A 230 -23.93 8.26 -1.36
CA GLY A 230 -22.74 8.95 -0.86
C GLY A 230 -22.20 8.42 0.47
N LYS A 231 -22.73 7.28 0.97
CA LYS A 231 -22.34 6.71 2.26
C LYS A 231 -21.84 5.28 2.12
N VAL A 232 -21.01 4.86 3.08
CA VAL A 232 -20.46 3.51 3.20
C VAL A 232 -20.62 3.06 4.64
N GLN A 233 -21.17 1.87 4.83
CA GLN A 233 -21.29 1.23 6.14
C GLN A 233 -20.13 0.28 6.38
N LEU A 234 -19.42 0.44 7.49
CA LEU A 234 -18.40 -0.48 7.97
C LEU A 234 -18.96 -1.27 9.15
N ILE A 235 -18.84 -2.60 9.10
CA ILE A 235 -19.34 -3.50 10.14
C ILE A 235 -18.19 -4.35 10.66
N ASP A 236 -17.89 -4.26 11.95
CA ASP A 236 -16.91 -5.10 12.63
C ASP A 236 -17.56 -6.36 13.21
N GLY A 237 -17.46 -7.46 12.47
CA GLY A 237 -17.85 -8.80 12.89
C GLY A 237 -16.70 -9.69 13.28
N THR A 238 -15.50 -9.15 13.49
CA THR A 238 -14.27 -9.93 13.74
C THR A 238 -14.36 -10.85 14.95
N ASN A 239 -15.18 -10.52 15.94
CA ASN A 239 -15.39 -11.30 17.16
C ASN A 239 -16.66 -12.16 17.13
N LEU A 240 -17.45 -12.13 16.04
CA LEU A 240 -18.68 -12.89 15.89
C LEU A 240 -18.41 -14.33 15.42
N CYS A 241 -17.84 -15.15 16.29
CA CYS A 241 -17.61 -16.56 15.97
C CYS A 241 -17.52 -17.45 17.22
N GLY A 242 -17.75 -18.73 17.02
CA GLY A 242 -17.47 -19.79 17.97
C GLY A 242 -16.29 -20.65 17.49
N LYS A 243 -15.63 -21.33 18.42
CA LYS A 243 -14.57 -22.32 18.10
C LYS A 243 -15.18 -23.61 17.57
N MET A 244 -14.62 -24.15 16.50
CA MET A 244 -15.00 -25.48 15.99
C MET A 244 -14.48 -26.58 16.93
N ARG A 245 -15.26 -27.66 17.12
CA ARG A 245 -14.82 -28.84 17.90
C ARG A 245 -13.61 -29.52 17.27
N LYS A 246 -13.52 -29.53 15.95
CA LYS A 246 -12.40 -30.08 15.18
C LYS A 246 -12.06 -29.11 14.05
N SER A 247 -10.81 -28.71 13.96
CA SER A 247 -10.33 -27.86 12.88
C SER A 247 -10.35 -28.60 11.54
N LEU A 248 -10.63 -27.85 10.48
CA LEU A 248 -10.58 -28.32 9.09
C LEU A 248 -9.53 -27.49 8.34
N GLY A 249 -8.31 -27.97 8.29
CA GLY A 249 -7.17 -27.21 7.82
C GLY A 249 -6.93 -25.96 8.68
N SER A 250 -6.86 -24.79 8.08
CA SER A 250 -6.74 -23.51 8.78
C SER A 250 -8.06 -23.04 9.41
N LYS A 251 -9.20 -23.60 9.02
CA LYS A 251 -10.50 -23.21 9.57
C LYS A 251 -10.66 -23.73 10.99
N ARG A 252 -10.74 -22.81 11.95
CA ARG A 252 -10.90 -23.05 13.39
C ARG A 252 -12.13 -22.41 13.98
N ASN A 253 -12.64 -21.38 13.30
CA ASN A 253 -13.76 -20.58 13.73
C ASN A 253 -14.98 -20.81 12.81
N LEU A 254 -16.16 -20.70 13.39
CA LEU A 254 -17.44 -20.80 12.70
C LEU A 254 -18.33 -19.66 13.17
N MET A 255 -18.92 -18.93 12.24
CA MET A 255 -19.97 -17.93 12.50
C MET A 255 -21.29 -18.66 12.61
N GLY A 256 -22.04 -18.42 13.69
CA GLY A 256 -23.37 -19.00 13.92
C GLY A 256 -24.47 -18.29 13.13
N GLU A 257 -25.66 -18.88 13.07
CA GLU A 257 -26.80 -18.28 12.37
C GLU A 257 -27.21 -16.94 12.99
N GLU A 258 -27.18 -16.82 14.32
CA GLU A 258 -27.45 -15.57 15.01
C GLU A 258 -26.41 -14.48 14.74
N ASP A 259 -25.12 -14.86 14.64
CA ASP A 259 -24.06 -13.92 14.26
C ASP A 259 -24.28 -13.38 12.83
N ILE A 260 -24.65 -14.27 11.90
CA ILE A 260 -24.97 -13.90 10.51
C ILE A 260 -26.21 -13.01 10.45
N LYS A 261 -27.25 -13.36 11.20
CA LYS A 261 -28.49 -12.59 11.27
C LYS A 261 -28.24 -11.18 11.80
N LEU A 262 -27.46 -11.03 12.86
CA LEU A 262 -27.10 -9.73 13.41
C LEU A 262 -26.42 -8.84 12.35
N ILE A 263 -25.41 -9.37 11.64
CA ILE A 263 -24.72 -8.63 10.58
C ILE A 263 -25.69 -8.23 9.46
N THR A 264 -26.52 -9.17 9.01
CA THR A 264 -27.41 -8.94 7.86
C THR A 264 -28.55 -7.98 8.20
N GLN A 265 -29.09 -8.04 9.40
CA GLN A 265 -30.12 -7.10 9.89
C GLN A 265 -29.53 -5.69 10.03
N THR A 266 -28.41 -5.54 10.75
CA THR A 266 -27.73 -4.24 10.91
C THR A 266 -27.34 -3.63 9.56
N PHE A 267 -26.86 -4.46 8.62
CA PHE A 267 -26.59 -4.00 7.26
C PHE A 267 -27.88 -3.59 6.53
N GLY A 268 -28.95 -4.40 6.61
CA GLY A 268 -30.23 -4.14 5.94
C GLY A 268 -30.90 -2.87 6.45
N GLU A 269 -30.94 -2.68 7.75
CA GLU A 269 -31.55 -1.52 8.43
C GLU A 269 -30.69 -0.26 8.38
N PHE A 270 -29.44 -0.39 7.89
CA PHE A 270 -28.46 0.70 7.81
C PHE A 270 -28.20 1.35 9.16
N GLU A 271 -28.04 0.51 10.17
CA GLU A 271 -27.96 0.93 11.57
C GLU A 271 -26.53 1.22 12.01
N VAL A 272 -26.37 2.24 12.87
CA VAL A 272 -25.14 2.52 13.61
C VAL A 272 -25.21 1.81 14.95
N VAL A 273 -24.19 1.00 15.25
CA VAL A 273 -24.05 0.31 16.53
C VAL A 273 -22.67 0.68 17.09
N ASP A 274 -22.67 1.33 18.25
CA ASP A 274 -21.43 1.55 18.98
C ASP A 274 -20.84 0.21 19.43
N THR A 275 -19.53 0.16 19.64
CA THR A 275 -18.87 -1.08 20.08
C THR A 275 -19.51 -1.59 21.36
N ALA A 276 -20.25 -2.69 21.27
CA ALA A 276 -20.99 -3.28 22.34
C ALA A 276 -20.77 -4.80 22.40
N THR A 277 -20.89 -5.37 23.59
CA THR A 277 -20.94 -6.83 23.74
C THR A 277 -22.31 -7.38 23.33
N LEU A 278 -22.39 -8.64 22.92
CA LEU A 278 -23.67 -9.25 22.58
C LEU A 278 -24.64 -9.28 23.75
N GLU A 279 -24.15 -9.29 25.00
CA GLU A 279 -24.95 -9.19 26.21
C GLU A 279 -25.64 -7.81 26.33
N GLU A 280 -24.87 -6.73 26.05
CA GLU A 280 -25.41 -5.36 26.03
C GLU A 280 -26.45 -5.14 24.92
N LEU A 281 -26.30 -5.87 23.80
CA LEU A 281 -27.26 -5.86 22.69
C LEU A 281 -28.53 -6.74 22.97
N GLY A 282 -28.60 -7.39 24.13
CA GLY A 282 -29.71 -8.26 24.48
C GLY A 282 -29.77 -9.59 23.74
N LEU A 283 -28.68 -9.96 23.08
CA LEU A 283 -28.53 -11.23 22.40
C LEU A 283 -28.02 -12.27 23.41
N GLU A 284 -28.84 -13.27 23.72
CA GLU A 284 -28.51 -14.32 24.69
C GLU A 284 -27.25 -15.08 24.26
N LYS A 285 -26.39 -15.44 25.23
CA LYS A 285 -25.28 -16.37 25.03
C LYS A 285 -25.84 -17.66 24.45
N ALA A 286 -25.32 -18.12 23.33
CA ALA A 286 -25.55 -19.48 22.86
C ALA A 286 -25.23 -20.46 24.02
N THR A 287 -26.25 -21.08 24.57
CA THR A 287 -26.15 -21.98 25.71
C THR A 287 -25.13 -23.08 25.38
N GLU A 288 -24.01 -23.11 26.08
CA GLU A 288 -23.09 -24.23 26.05
C GLU A 288 -23.84 -25.53 26.39
N GLN A 289 -23.93 -26.43 25.42
CA GLN A 289 -24.31 -27.82 25.75
C GLN A 289 -23.23 -28.39 26.69
N LYS A 290 -23.56 -28.42 27.97
CA LYS A 290 -22.77 -29.12 28.97
C LYS A 290 -22.63 -30.59 28.56
N SER A 291 -21.52 -30.98 28.00
CA SER A 291 -21.15 -32.40 27.87
C SER A 291 -20.76 -32.88 29.26
N SER A 292 -21.68 -33.58 29.92
CA SER A 292 -21.41 -34.35 31.09
C SER A 292 -20.49 -35.52 30.68
N ARG A 293 -19.19 -35.49 31.03
CA ARG A 293 -18.36 -36.61 31.55
C ARG A 293 -16.86 -36.29 31.48
N GLY A 294 -16.32 -36.07 32.68
CA GLY A 294 -15.04 -36.62 33.11
C GLY A 294 -13.75 -36.07 32.51
N ARG A 295 -13.25 -35.01 33.05
CA ARG A 295 -11.90 -34.87 33.66
C ARG A 295 -11.68 -33.39 33.95
N GLN A 296 -11.57 -33.05 35.21
CA GLN A 296 -11.18 -31.70 35.64
C GLN A 296 -9.79 -31.40 35.10
N SER A 297 -9.72 -30.45 34.21
CA SER A 297 -8.52 -29.67 33.91
C SER A 297 -8.91 -28.23 34.24
N ALA A 298 -8.41 -27.79 35.39
CA ALA A 298 -8.59 -26.44 35.87
C ALA A 298 -7.76 -25.50 34.99
N THR A 299 -8.42 -24.79 34.12
CA THR A 299 -8.14 -23.40 33.72
C THR A 299 -9.38 -22.96 32.96
N ALA A 300 -10.28 -22.27 33.62
CA ALA A 300 -11.33 -21.51 32.97
C ALA A 300 -10.62 -20.45 32.12
N LYS A 301 -10.41 -20.72 30.85
CA LYS A 301 -10.12 -19.65 29.88
C LYS A 301 -11.34 -18.76 29.88
N THR A 302 -11.21 -17.59 30.44
CA THR A 302 -12.16 -16.50 30.30
C THR A 302 -12.33 -16.27 28.80
N GLU A 303 -13.44 -16.72 28.23
CA GLU A 303 -13.77 -16.43 26.83
C GLU A 303 -13.90 -14.92 26.72
N THR A 304 -13.18 -14.34 25.77
CA THR A 304 -13.28 -12.92 25.46
C THR A 304 -14.73 -12.66 25.02
N PRO A 305 -15.44 -11.70 25.59
CA PRO A 305 -16.82 -11.42 25.20
C PRO A 305 -16.88 -11.06 23.71
N LYS A 306 -17.86 -11.60 23.00
CA LYS A 306 -18.10 -11.25 21.59
C LYS A 306 -18.51 -9.79 21.53
N THR A 307 -17.82 -9.01 20.69
CA THR A 307 -18.12 -7.60 20.44
C THR A 307 -18.56 -7.40 19.00
N PHE A 308 -19.38 -6.39 18.79
CA PHE A 308 -19.91 -6.02 17.49
C PHE A 308 -19.99 -4.49 17.37
N ALA A 309 -19.79 -3.97 16.16
CA ALA A 309 -19.95 -2.54 15.89
C ALA A 309 -20.32 -2.28 14.42
N SER A 310 -21.05 -1.18 14.19
CA SER A 310 -21.39 -0.71 12.84
C SER A 310 -21.28 0.81 12.79
N LYS A 311 -20.57 1.35 11.81
CA LYS A 311 -20.39 2.79 11.60
C LYS A 311 -20.67 3.17 10.16
N ILE A 312 -21.20 4.38 9.97
CA ILE A 312 -21.52 4.93 8.66
C ILE A 312 -20.63 6.14 8.39
N PHE A 313 -20.02 6.17 7.23
CA PHE A 313 -19.12 7.23 6.76
C PHE A 313 -19.62 7.80 5.44
N ASN A 314 -19.26 9.04 5.13
CA ASN A 314 -19.39 9.53 3.76
C ASN A 314 -18.28 8.92 2.90
N SER A 315 -18.52 8.68 1.62
CA SER A 315 -17.51 8.15 0.69
C SER A 315 -16.25 9.03 0.64
N THR A 316 -16.42 10.34 0.85
CA THR A 316 -15.32 11.31 0.88
C THR A 316 -14.43 11.23 2.12
N ASP A 317 -14.92 10.64 3.23
CA ASP A 317 -14.15 10.50 4.47
C ASP A 317 -12.96 9.55 4.32
N PHE A 318 -12.95 8.74 3.27
CA PHE A 318 -11.84 7.84 2.89
C PHE A 318 -10.85 8.46 1.92
N GLY A 319 -11.13 9.67 1.46
CA GLY A 319 -10.30 10.41 0.51
C GLY A 319 -9.36 11.38 1.20
N TYR A 320 -8.19 11.53 0.61
CA TYR A 320 -7.21 12.52 1.03
C TYR A 320 -6.46 13.08 -0.19
N ARG A 321 -5.90 14.26 -0.02
CA ARG A 321 -4.99 14.86 -0.99
C ARG A 321 -3.58 14.81 -0.42
N ARG A 322 -2.68 14.10 -1.09
CA ARG A 322 -1.28 14.02 -0.70
C ARG A 322 -0.53 15.21 -1.25
N LEU A 323 -0.01 16.02 -0.35
CA LEU A 323 0.90 17.11 -0.65
C LEU A 323 2.34 16.62 -0.50
N THR A 324 3.19 16.97 -1.44
CA THR A 324 4.64 16.79 -1.30
C THR A 324 5.21 18.05 -0.68
N ILE A 325 5.78 17.92 0.51
CA ILE A 325 6.40 19.01 1.27
C ILE A 325 7.90 18.97 1.03
N GLU A 326 8.43 20.08 0.55
CA GLU A 326 9.84 20.26 0.28
C GLU A 326 10.46 21.19 1.32
N ARG A 327 11.75 21.01 1.57
CA ARG A 327 12.57 21.87 2.43
C ARG A 327 13.84 22.28 1.72
N PRO A 328 14.42 23.45 2.03
CA PRO A 328 15.61 23.95 1.36
C PRO A 328 16.83 23.11 1.72
N LEU A 329 17.65 22.80 0.72
CA LEU A 329 18.98 22.27 0.92
C LEU A 329 19.85 23.34 1.54
N ARG A 330 20.55 23.01 2.62
CA ARG A 330 21.47 23.88 3.36
C ARG A 330 22.84 23.26 3.41
N LEU A 331 23.84 23.94 2.87
CA LEU A 331 25.19 23.43 2.73
C LEU A 331 26.22 24.38 3.35
N SER A 332 27.07 23.82 4.20
CA SER A 332 28.37 24.40 4.51
C SER A 332 29.41 23.90 3.52
N ALA A 333 30.30 24.76 3.08
CA ALA A 333 31.38 24.42 2.18
C ALA A 333 32.76 24.63 2.85
N GLN A 334 33.62 23.63 2.71
CA GLN A 334 34.99 23.69 3.22
C GLN A 334 35.91 22.85 2.32
N VAL A 335 36.98 23.49 1.80
CA VAL A 335 37.96 22.80 0.95
C VAL A 335 39.16 22.39 1.77
N THR A 336 39.05 21.25 2.46
CA THR A 336 40.13 20.69 3.29
C THR A 336 40.94 19.64 2.50
N ASP A 337 42.12 19.30 3.01
CA ASP A 337 42.92 18.23 2.46
C ASP A 337 42.23 16.89 2.58
N GLU A 338 41.52 16.66 3.66
CA GLU A 338 40.70 15.45 3.88
C GLU A 338 39.58 15.36 2.85
N ALA A 339 38.82 16.45 2.63
CA ALA A 339 37.77 16.49 1.62
C ALA A 339 38.29 16.19 0.22
N ILE A 340 39.44 16.76 -0.15
CA ILE A 340 40.10 16.52 -1.44
C ILE A 340 40.58 15.07 -1.54
N ALA A 341 41.11 14.50 -0.47
CA ALA A 341 41.58 13.11 -0.45
C ALA A 341 40.47 12.11 -0.77
N THR A 342 39.21 12.40 -0.40
CA THR A 342 38.05 11.54 -0.75
C THR A 342 37.83 11.42 -2.25
N LEU A 343 38.24 12.42 -3.03
CA LEU A 343 38.13 12.43 -4.51
C LEU A 343 39.03 11.40 -5.20
N ARG A 344 39.95 10.79 -4.47
CA ARG A 344 40.72 9.64 -4.96
C ARG A 344 39.83 8.47 -5.31
N PHE A 345 38.65 8.38 -4.68
CA PHE A 345 37.73 7.28 -4.83
C PHE A 345 36.47 7.72 -5.60
N ALA A 346 35.99 6.88 -6.50
CA ALA A 346 34.77 7.17 -7.24
C ALA A 346 33.57 7.12 -6.30
N PRO A 347 32.42 7.75 -6.68
CA PRO A 347 31.18 7.66 -5.89
C PRO A 347 30.66 6.23 -5.77
N LYS A 348 29.69 6.04 -4.90
CA LYS A 348 28.98 4.75 -4.77
C LYS A 348 28.63 4.17 -6.14
N PRO A 349 28.75 2.86 -6.36
CA PRO A 349 29.08 1.81 -5.36
C PRO A 349 30.57 1.57 -5.18
N PHE A 350 31.46 2.36 -5.79
CA PHE A 350 32.91 2.09 -5.84
C PHE A 350 33.73 2.72 -4.71
N ASN A 351 33.17 3.70 -3.98
CA ASN A 351 33.94 4.44 -2.97
C ASN A 351 34.60 3.54 -1.93
N ALA A 352 33.85 2.75 -1.17
CA ALA A 352 34.38 1.87 -0.14
C ALA A 352 35.26 0.74 -0.71
N PRO A 353 34.87 0.05 -1.82
CA PRO A 353 35.79 -0.91 -2.47
C PRO A 353 37.09 -0.30 -2.95
N MET A 354 37.11 0.92 -3.51
CA MET A 354 38.34 1.60 -3.92
C MET A 354 39.18 1.97 -2.71
N GLU A 355 38.61 2.46 -1.64
CA GLU A 355 39.33 2.79 -0.41
C GLU A 355 40.00 1.55 0.16
N ARG A 356 39.29 0.44 0.29
CA ARG A 356 39.83 -0.82 0.77
C ARG A 356 40.96 -1.38 -0.11
N LEU A 357 40.78 -1.36 -1.44
CA LEU A 357 41.82 -1.79 -2.38
C LEU A 357 43.03 -0.84 -2.38
N TYR A 358 42.82 0.45 -2.19
CA TYR A 358 43.87 1.42 -2.07
C TYR A 358 44.74 1.18 -0.83
N GLU A 359 44.13 0.90 0.32
CA GLU A 359 44.83 0.56 1.55
C GLU A 359 45.73 -0.67 1.38
N GLU A 360 45.27 -1.67 0.62
CA GLU A 360 46.00 -2.91 0.42
C GLU A 360 47.15 -2.79 -0.63
N PHE A 361 46.86 -2.12 -1.74
CA PHE A 361 47.71 -2.20 -2.92
C PHE A 361 48.45 -0.90 -3.27
N ALA A 362 48.14 0.24 -2.66
CA ALA A 362 48.73 1.53 -3.05
C ALA A 362 50.27 1.57 -2.95
N ALA A 363 50.85 0.87 -1.97
CA ALA A 363 52.28 0.79 -1.78
C ALA A 363 53.01 0.00 -2.90
N GLN A 364 52.27 -0.79 -3.68
CA GLN A 364 52.82 -1.60 -4.76
C GLN A 364 52.78 -0.87 -6.11
N TRP A 365 52.03 0.24 -6.21
CA TRP A 365 51.92 1.03 -7.43
C TRP A 365 53.01 2.09 -7.53
N GLN A 366 53.59 2.19 -8.70
CA GLN A 366 54.42 3.32 -9.11
C GLN A 366 53.57 4.36 -9.86
N GLU A 367 54.16 5.45 -10.30
CA GLU A 367 53.42 6.50 -11.00
C GLU A 367 52.81 5.99 -12.31
N GLU A 368 53.57 5.17 -13.04
CA GLU A 368 53.20 4.59 -14.32
C GLU A 368 52.20 3.42 -14.18
N THR A 369 52.17 2.74 -13.04
CA THR A 369 51.33 1.57 -12.78
C THR A 369 50.18 1.86 -11.83
N TYR A 370 49.89 3.14 -11.59
CA TYR A 370 48.82 3.52 -10.64
C TYR A 370 47.45 2.98 -11.04
N GLY A 371 46.85 2.17 -10.16
CA GLY A 371 45.57 1.54 -10.39
C GLY A 371 45.61 0.35 -11.34
N ASP A 372 46.76 -0.17 -11.67
CA ASP A 372 46.91 -1.38 -12.48
C ASP A 372 46.80 -2.63 -11.57
N PHE A 373 45.83 -3.46 -11.85
CA PHE A 373 45.59 -4.73 -11.16
C PHE A 373 45.96 -5.95 -11.98
N SER A 374 46.69 -5.81 -13.10
CA SER A 374 46.98 -6.93 -14.01
C SER A 374 47.66 -8.11 -13.30
N GLU A 375 48.58 -7.84 -12.35
CA GLU A 375 49.26 -8.86 -11.54
C GLU A 375 48.56 -9.14 -10.21
N LEU A 376 47.62 -8.26 -9.77
CA LEU A 376 46.97 -8.27 -8.48
C LEU A 376 45.48 -8.67 -8.57
N GLU A 377 44.99 -9.01 -9.78
CA GLU A 377 43.55 -9.20 -10.03
C GLU A 377 42.97 -10.32 -9.17
N ALA A 378 43.68 -11.41 -8.98
CA ALA A 378 43.20 -12.54 -8.19
C ALA A 378 42.99 -12.17 -6.71
N GLU A 379 43.93 -11.43 -6.12
CA GLU A 379 43.87 -10.97 -4.73
C GLU A 379 42.82 -9.89 -4.55
N ALA A 380 42.77 -8.92 -5.46
CA ALA A 380 41.73 -7.87 -5.43
C ALA A 380 40.32 -8.45 -5.55
N ARG A 381 40.11 -9.43 -6.44
CA ARG A 381 38.82 -10.14 -6.56
C ARG A 381 38.47 -10.93 -5.31
N ALA A 382 39.45 -11.52 -4.62
CA ALA A 382 39.23 -12.23 -3.38
C ALA A 382 38.71 -11.28 -2.27
N ILE A 383 39.31 -10.10 -2.13
CA ILE A 383 38.87 -9.05 -1.20
C ILE A 383 37.47 -8.58 -1.56
N ILE A 384 37.24 -8.25 -2.83
CA ILE A 384 35.91 -7.78 -3.29
C ILE A 384 34.83 -8.83 -2.99
N LYS A 385 35.11 -10.10 -3.26
CA LYS A 385 34.15 -11.17 -3.01
C LYS A 385 33.86 -11.39 -1.51
N ALA A 386 34.87 -11.17 -0.66
CA ALA A 386 34.74 -11.35 0.77
C ALA A 386 33.99 -10.18 1.44
N GLU A 387 34.27 -8.94 1.04
CA GLU A 387 33.83 -7.74 1.74
C GLU A 387 32.71 -6.97 0.99
N PHE A 388 32.54 -7.16 -0.33
CA PHE A 388 31.62 -6.43 -1.21
C PHE A 388 30.86 -7.38 -2.15
N ALA A 389 30.27 -8.43 -1.61
CA ALA A 389 29.59 -9.50 -2.36
C ALA A 389 28.39 -9.02 -3.19
N GLU A 390 27.86 -7.82 -2.93
CA GLU A 390 26.75 -7.20 -3.67
C GLU A 390 27.16 -6.66 -5.04
N LEU A 391 28.46 -6.49 -5.30
CA LEU A 391 28.95 -5.99 -6.58
C LEU A 391 28.79 -7.03 -7.70
N LYS A 392 28.17 -6.60 -8.78
CA LYS A 392 28.01 -7.44 -9.98
C LYS A 392 29.31 -7.53 -10.77
N GLU A 393 29.51 -8.63 -11.51
CA GLU A 393 30.72 -8.89 -12.27
C GLU A 393 31.14 -7.72 -13.21
N LYS A 394 30.17 -7.02 -13.80
CA LYS A 394 30.45 -5.82 -14.60
C LYS A 394 31.07 -4.71 -13.76
N GLN A 395 30.53 -4.47 -12.57
CA GLN A 395 31.04 -3.44 -11.64
C GLN A 395 32.44 -3.81 -11.13
N ILE A 396 32.71 -5.09 -10.88
CA ILE A 396 34.06 -5.56 -10.49
C ILE A 396 35.05 -5.29 -11.60
N LYS A 397 34.71 -5.55 -12.86
CA LYS A 397 35.56 -5.23 -14.00
C LYS A 397 35.83 -3.72 -14.13
N ASP A 398 34.78 -2.91 -13.98
CA ASP A 398 34.88 -1.45 -14.01
C ASP A 398 35.78 -0.93 -12.85
N LEU A 399 35.70 -1.55 -11.67
CA LEU A 399 36.47 -1.21 -10.48
C LEU A 399 37.96 -1.52 -10.66
N LEU A 400 38.30 -2.60 -11.35
CA LEU A 400 39.69 -3.04 -11.60
C LEU A 400 40.30 -2.40 -12.86
N ASP A 401 39.55 -1.58 -13.61
CA ASP A 401 40.09 -0.83 -14.76
C ASP A 401 40.92 0.37 -14.28
N SER A 402 42.19 0.40 -14.62
CA SER A 402 43.12 1.48 -14.27
C SER A 402 42.65 2.88 -14.70
N LYS A 403 41.84 2.96 -15.75
CA LYS A 403 41.23 4.24 -16.20
C LYS A 403 40.40 4.90 -15.13
N LEU A 404 39.65 4.12 -14.34
CA LEU A 404 38.86 4.66 -13.24
C LEU A 404 39.75 5.30 -12.17
N TRP A 405 40.80 4.63 -11.78
CA TRP A 405 41.77 5.09 -10.78
C TRP A 405 42.55 6.34 -11.24
N LEU A 406 43.01 6.34 -12.49
CA LEU A 406 43.68 7.49 -13.08
C LEU A 406 42.76 8.71 -13.21
N ALA A 407 41.50 8.50 -13.58
CA ALA A 407 40.53 9.59 -13.65
C ALA A 407 40.27 10.21 -12.27
N GLN A 408 40.14 9.40 -11.22
CA GLN A 408 39.94 9.90 -9.86
C GLN A 408 41.20 10.61 -9.31
N ARG A 409 42.39 10.05 -9.53
CA ARG A 409 43.67 10.72 -9.21
C ARG A 409 43.77 12.07 -9.93
N GLY A 410 43.35 12.12 -11.20
CA GLY A 410 43.34 13.35 -11.99
C GLY A 410 42.37 14.40 -11.41
N LEU A 411 41.17 13.98 -10.99
CA LEU A 411 40.20 14.86 -10.33
C LEU A 411 40.75 15.40 -9.01
N MET A 412 41.35 14.55 -8.18
CA MET A 412 42.02 14.97 -6.94
C MET A 412 43.11 16.03 -7.20
N GLY A 413 43.94 15.84 -8.23
CA GLY A 413 44.97 16.80 -8.62
C GLY A 413 44.40 18.15 -9.10
N LYS A 414 43.28 18.13 -9.85
CA LYS A 414 42.55 19.33 -10.22
C LYS A 414 41.98 20.04 -8.98
N ALA A 415 41.45 19.30 -8.02
CA ALA A 415 40.90 19.84 -6.77
C ALA A 415 41.99 20.51 -5.91
N GLN A 416 43.20 19.96 -5.84
CA GLN A 416 44.36 20.57 -5.17
C GLN A 416 44.76 21.90 -5.80
N GLN A 417 44.77 22.00 -7.14
CA GLN A 417 45.04 23.26 -7.84
C GLN A 417 43.96 24.31 -7.53
N ILE A 418 42.69 23.92 -7.47
CA ILE A 418 41.56 24.81 -7.09
C ILE A 418 41.70 25.25 -5.63
N GLN A 419 42.06 24.36 -4.72
CA GLN A 419 42.30 24.67 -3.30
C GLN A 419 43.42 25.70 -3.14
N THR A 420 44.55 25.52 -3.84
CA THR A 420 45.66 26.47 -3.84
C THR A 420 45.22 27.85 -4.31
N ALA A 421 44.46 27.91 -5.41
CA ALA A 421 43.91 29.17 -5.91
C ALA A 421 42.90 29.83 -4.95
N LEU A 422 42.06 29.05 -4.25
CA LEU A 422 41.20 29.53 -3.19
C LEU A 422 41.96 30.10 -1.99
N GLY A 423 43.01 29.41 -1.55
CA GLY A 423 43.88 29.87 -0.46
C GLY A 423 44.55 31.18 -0.78
N THR A 424 45.02 31.38 -2.03
CA THR A 424 45.59 32.64 -2.50
C THR A 424 44.55 33.77 -2.47
N GLN A 425 43.33 33.52 -2.94
CA GLN A 425 42.26 34.52 -2.93
C GLN A 425 41.80 34.88 -1.51
N ALA A 426 41.79 33.92 -0.59
CA ALA A 426 41.38 34.12 0.81
C ALA A 426 42.52 34.65 1.70
N GLY A 427 43.68 35.05 1.15
CA GLY A 427 44.84 35.53 1.91
C GLY A 427 45.50 34.44 2.78
N GLY A 428 45.49 33.19 2.31
CA GLY A 428 46.06 32.02 2.98
C GLY A 428 45.21 31.41 4.10
N LYS A 429 43.99 31.91 4.34
CA LYS A 429 43.06 31.31 5.30
C LYS A 429 42.17 30.28 4.64
N MET A 430 41.96 29.17 5.34
CA MET A 430 41.01 28.17 4.89
C MET A 430 39.61 28.78 4.77
N LEU A 431 38.97 28.68 3.62
CA LEU A 431 37.67 29.23 3.36
C LEU A 431 36.58 28.23 3.86
N VAL A 432 35.96 28.57 4.98
CA VAL A 432 34.78 27.89 5.50
C VAL A 432 33.60 28.83 5.27
N SER A 433 32.54 28.36 4.68
CA SER A 433 31.37 29.19 4.40
C SER A 433 30.07 28.44 4.67
N ASN A 434 29.19 29.09 5.44
CA ASN A 434 27.79 28.68 5.64
C ASN A 434 26.85 29.34 4.63
N ASP A 435 27.35 30.15 3.68
CA ASP A 435 26.62 30.69 2.51
C ASP A 435 27.20 30.06 1.24
N PHE A 436 26.65 28.93 0.85
CA PHE A 436 27.09 28.21 -0.35
C PHE A 436 26.85 29.02 -1.62
N ASN A 437 25.86 29.90 -1.66
CA ASN A 437 25.59 30.76 -2.84
C ASN A 437 26.76 31.73 -3.10
N GLN A 438 27.24 32.37 -2.03
CA GLN A 438 28.42 33.26 -2.12
C GLN A 438 29.69 32.47 -2.36
N PHE A 439 29.83 31.29 -1.71
CA PHE A 439 30.97 30.39 -1.90
C PHE A 439 31.12 29.95 -3.36
N GLN A 440 30.04 29.61 -4.04
CA GLN A 440 30.06 29.25 -5.47
C GLN A 440 30.66 30.34 -6.36
N LEU A 441 30.42 31.61 -6.05
CA LEU A 441 30.98 32.71 -6.81
C LEU A 441 32.50 32.77 -6.65
N THR A 442 32.98 32.64 -5.41
CA THR A 442 34.41 32.59 -5.09
C THR A 442 35.08 31.35 -5.75
N LEU A 443 34.42 30.20 -5.66
CA LEU A 443 34.89 28.96 -6.28
C LEU A 443 35.01 29.07 -7.80
N LYS A 444 34.06 29.67 -8.50
CA LYS A 444 34.14 29.92 -9.96
C LYS A 444 35.35 30.80 -10.30
N GLY A 445 35.63 31.80 -9.46
CA GLY A 445 36.81 32.63 -9.58
C GLY A 445 38.12 31.82 -9.45
N ALA A 446 38.18 30.97 -8.43
CA ALA A 446 39.34 30.12 -8.16
C ALA A 446 39.59 29.06 -9.29
N ILE A 447 38.54 28.43 -9.79
CA ILE A 447 38.62 27.50 -10.93
C ILE A 447 39.20 28.20 -12.15
N LYS A 448 38.76 29.42 -12.43
CA LYS A 448 39.28 30.23 -13.52
C LYS A 448 40.77 30.59 -13.31
N THR A 449 41.13 30.99 -12.09
CA THR A 449 42.53 31.33 -11.74
C THR A 449 43.43 30.12 -11.81
N ALA A 450 42.98 28.96 -11.38
CA ALA A 450 43.71 27.69 -11.46
C ALA A 450 43.87 27.18 -12.92
N GLY A 451 43.07 27.72 -13.88
CA GLY A 451 43.09 27.28 -15.28
C GLY A 451 42.55 25.86 -15.48
N VAL A 452 41.82 25.35 -14.49
CA VAL A 452 41.28 23.97 -14.47
C VAL A 452 39.95 23.92 -15.19
N LYS A 453 39.72 22.84 -15.94
CA LYS A 453 38.42 22.50 -16.51
C LYS A 453 37.88 21.24 -15.83
N LEU A 454 36.72 21.36 -15.23
CA LEU A 454 35.94 20.24 -14.70
C LEU A 454 34.77 19.96 -15.64
N ASP A 455 34.58 18.69 -15.99
CA ASP A 455 33.31 18.30 -16.66
C ASP A 455 32.15 18.25 -15.65
N ALA A 456 30.93 18.00 -16.12
CA ALA A 456 29.72 18.02 -15.28
C ALA A 456 29.80 16.96 -14.15
N LYS A 457 30.38 15.79 -14.42
CA LYS A 457 30.51 14.70 -13.43
C LYS A 457 31.60 15.04 -12.41
N GLU A 458 32.75 15.49 -12.87
CA GLU A 458 33.87 15.94 -12.02
C GLU A 458 33.43 17.09 -11.10
N ASN A 459 32.71 18.09 -11.65
CA ASN A 459 32.20 19.22 -10.86
C ASN A 459 31.23 18.76 -9.78
N LYS A 460 30.33 17.82 -10.11
CA LYS A 460 29.39 17.26 -9.12
C LYS A 460 30.15 16.55 -8.00
N GLN A 461 31.08 15.68 -8.31
CA GLN A 461 31.90 14.97 -7.32
C GLN A 461 32.69 15.93 -6.43
N PHE A 462 33.29 16.95 -7.05
CA PHE A 462 34.07 17.96 -6.33
C PHE A 462 33.17 18.73 -5.33
N ILE A 463 32.01 19.21 -5.77
CA ILE A 463 31.05 19.90 -4.89
C ILE A 463 30.59 18.98 -3.75
N GLU A 464 30.24 17.72 -4.05
CA GLU A 464 29.83 16.74 -3.03
C GLU A 464 30.94 16.49 -1.99
N ALA A 465 32.20 16.46 -2.40
CA ALA A 465 33.32 16.24 -1.49
C ALA A 465 33.58 17.43 -0.55
N ILE A 466 33.39 18.66 -1.03
CA ILE A 466 33.70 19.88 -0.27
C ILE A 466 32.50 20.50 0.46
N THR A 467 31.32 19.88 0.39
CA THR A 467 30.12 20.35 1.05
C THR A 467 29.59 19.34 2.02
N THR A 468 29.01 19.84 3.12
CA THR A 468 28.30 19.05 4.12
C THR A 468 26.94 19.68 4.38
N LYS A 469 25.90 18.86 4.61
CA LYS A 469 24.60 19.36 5.03
C LYS A 469 24.70 19.98 6.42
N ASN A 470 24.23 21.20 6.54
CA ASN A 470 24.25 21.95 7.81
C ASN A 470 22.93 22.75 7.96
N PRO A 471 22.07 22.42 8.94
CA PRO A 471 20.80 23.12 9.17
C PRO A 471 20.96 24.63 9.43
N GLU A 472 22.11 25.05 9.98
CA GLU A 472 22.41 26.44 10.28
C GLU A 472 22.97 27.24 9.09
N ALA A 473 23.21 26.57 7.96
CA ALA A 473 23.68 27.23 6.75
C ALA A 473 22.55 27.94 6.00
N GLU A 474 22.93 28.95 5.19
CA GLU A 474 22.00 29.61 4.29
C GLU A 474 21.39 28.63 3.27
N PRO A 475 20.11 28.78 2.90
CA PRO A 475 19.50 27.94 1.89
C PRO A 475 20.13 28.12 0.52
N VAL A 476 20.33 27.04 -0.19
CA VAL A 476 20.94 27.04 -1.52
C VAL A 476 19.93 27.54 -2.57
N VAL A 477 20.29 28.60 -3.29
CA VAL A 477 19.46 29.16 -4.36
C VAL A 477 19.59 28.32 -5.62
N LYS A 478 18.49 27.82 -6.12
CA LYS A 478 18.39 27.08 -7.39
C LYS A 478 18.33 28.03 -8.58
N LYS A 479 17.40 28.98 -8.52
CA LYS A 479 17.24 29.99 -9.56
C LYS A 479 16.55 31.27 -9.03
N VAL A 480 16.76 32.37 -9.75
CA VAL A 480 16.04 33.63 -9.52
C VAL A 480 14.75 33.62 -10.35
N LEU A 481 13.63 33.95 -9.73
CA LEU A 481 12.32 34.00 -10.34
C LEU A 481 11.97 35.44 -10.76
N LYS A 482 11.07 35.58 -11.74
CA LYS A 482 10.48 36.86 -12.15
C LYS A 482 9.03 37.01 -11.65
N GLU A 483 8.59 36.06 -10.85
CA GLU A 483 7.22 35.94 -10.34
C GLU A 483 7.08 36.70 -9.02
N ALA A 484 5.85 36.84 -8.54
CA ALA A 484 5.56 37.37 -7.21
C ALA A 484 5.99 36.40 -6.10
N VAL A 485 6.27 36.95 -4.92
CA VAL A 485 6.60 36.16 -3.73
C VAL A 485 5.42 35.26 -3.36
N GLN A 486 5.64 33.95 -3.33
CA GLN A 486 4.69 32.93 -2.94
C GLN A 486 5.39 31.80 -2.15
N PRO A 487 5.76 32.03 -0.88
CA PRO A 487 6.55 31.08 -0.10
C PRO A 487 5.91 29.69 -0.02
N ARG A 488 4.57 29.63 0.08
CA ARG A 488 3.81 28.38 0.10
C ARG A 488 4.14 27.45 -1.07
N TYR A 489 4.54 28.01 -2.23
CA TYR A 489 4.87 27.26 -3.44
C TYR A 489 6.32 27.43 -3.89
N GLY A 490 7.21 27.80 -2.96
CA GLY A 490 8.64 27.81 -3.21
C GLY A 490 9.21 29.09 -3.83
N ALA A 491 8.42 30.19 -3.97
CA ALA A 491 8.91 31.48 -4.40
C ALA A 491 9.16 32.39 -3.20
N PHE A 492 10.41 32.46 -2.75
CA PHE A 492 10.82 33.13 -1.52
C PHE A 492 11.49 34.49 -1.81
N GLU A 493 11.29 35.46 -0.93
CA GLU A 493 12.11 36.65 -0.91
C GLU A 493 13.46 36.36 -0.25
N TYR A 494 14.56 36.61 -0.97
CA TYR A 494 15.91 36.39 -0.49
C TYR A 494 16.88 37.41 -1.09
N LYS A 495 17.49 38.23 -0.24
CA LYS A 495 18.45 39.28 -0.64
C LYS A 495 17.93 40.16 -1.79
N ASP A 496 16.74 40.74 -1.62
CA ASP A 496 16.03 41.63 -2.58
C ASP A 496 15.66 40.97 -3.92
N LYS A 497 15.60 39.67 -3.97
CA LYS A 497 15.20 38.87 -5.15
C LYS A 497 14.18 37.82 -4.76
N VAL A 498 13.31 37.48 -5.70
CA VAL A 498 12.46 36.31 -5.58
C VAL A 498 13.25 35.11 -6.10
N VAL A 499 13.38 34.07 -5.29
CA VAL A 499 14.19 32.88 -5.59
C VAL A 499 13.42 31.59 -5.32
N GLU A 500 13.80 30.54 -6.03
CA GLU A 500 13.48 29.15 -5.69
C GLU A 500 14.73 28.54 -5.06
N PHE A 501 14.55 27.87 -3.93
CA PHE A 501 15.63 27.13 -3.29
C PHE A 501 15.79 25.73 -3.85
N GLU A 502 17.00 25.18 -3.78
CA GLU A 502 17.25 23.76 -4.06
C GLU A 502 16.59 22.91 -2.97
N GLN A 503 15.96 21.82 -3.39
CA GLN A 503 15.24 20.92 -2.48
C GLN A 503 16.19 19.94 -1.81
N ASP A 504 16.04 19.69 -0.52
CA ASP A 504 16.70 18.58 0.15
C ASP A 504 15.83 17.33 0.07
N GLY A 505 16.22 16.40 -0.79
CA GLY A 505 15.47 15.16 -1.01
C GLY A 505 15.36 14.25 0.22
N GLU A 506 16.25 14.41 1.22
CA GLU A 506 16.19 13.63 2.47
C GLU A 506 15.22 14.23 3.49
N LEU A 507 14.92 15.53 3.35
CA LEU A 507 13.96 16.24 4.18
C LEU A 507 12.57 16.36 3.54
N ARG A 508 12.40 15.79 2.33
CA ARG A 508 11.10 15.73 1.67
C ARG A 508 10.15 14.85 2.47
N ASP A 509 8.93 15.32 2.66
CA ASP A 509 7.87 14.58 3.32
C ASP A 509 6.56 14.65 2.52
N ASN A 510 5.58 13.85 2.90
CA ASN A 510 4.26 13.85 2.31
C ASN A 510 3.19 13.99 3.38
N GLU A 511 2.32 14.98 3.19
CA GLU A 511 1.17 15.23 4.05
C GLU A 511 -0.13 14.80 3.38
N ASN A 512 -0.97 14.10 4.13
CA ASN A 512 -2.28 13.65 3.65
C ASN A 512 -3.38 14.54 4.22
N VAL A 513 -3.87 15.46 3.41
CA VAL A 513 -4.96 16.37 3.73
C VAL A 513 -6.30 15.67 3.50
N PRO A 514 -7.14 15.45 4.52
CA PRO A 514 -8.46 14.85 4.33
C PRO A 514 -9.30 15.66 3.34
N LEU A 515 -10.01 14.99 2.44
CA LEU A 515 -10.89 15.69 1.51
C LEU A 515 -12.09 16.31 2.25
N ASN A 516 -12.45 17.51 1.85
CA ASN A 516 -13.65 18.19 2.32
C ASN A 516 -14.34 18.88 1.14
N PRO A 517 -15.42 18.30 0.59
CA PRO A 517 -16.11 18.88 -0.56
C PRO A 517 -16.83 20.21 -0.28
N ALA A 518 -16.96 20.61 0.99
CA ALA A 518 -17.56 21.90 1.37
C ALA A 518 -16.56 23.08 1.30
N ILE A 519 -15.27 22.81 1.11
CA ILE A 519 -14.20 23.81 1.08
C ILE A 519 -13.48 23.73 -0.27
N ALA A 520 -13.17 24.88 -0.87
CA ALA A 520 -12.39 24.92 -2.10
C ALA A 520 -11.00 24.26 -1.87
N THR A 521 -10.51 23.50 -2.84
CA THR A 521 -9.25 22.75 -2.71
C THR A 521 -8.07 23.64 -2.33
N SER A 522 -7.98 24.84 -2.92
CA SER A 522 -6.93 25.83 -2.59
C SER A 522 -6.94 26.24 -1.11
N ASP A 523 -8.15 26.47 -0.58
CA ASP A 523 -8.33 26.92 0.80
C ASP A 523 -8.09 25.77 1.78
N LEU A 524 -8.51 24.58 1.42
CA LEU A 524 -8.26 23.36 2.19
C LEU A 524 -6.75 23.11 2.34
N ILE A 525 -6.00 23.19 1.24
CA ILE A 525 -4.54 23.05 1.23
C ILE A 525 -3.89 24.16 2.08
N GLU A 526 -4.33 25.40 1.92
CA GLU A 526 -3.78 26.54 2.64
C GLU A 526 -3.99 26.43 4.14
N ASN A 527 -5.21 26.10 4.55
CA ASN A 527 -5.56 25.97 5.96
C ASN A 527 -4.75 24.83 6.62
N TYR A 528 -4.66 23.69 5.97
CA TYR A 528 -3.87 22.57 6.47
C TYR A 528 -2.39 22.93 6.57
N PHE A 529 -1.81 23.48 5.52
CA PHE A 529 -0.40 23.86 5.51
C PHE A 529 -0.04 24.85 6.59
N LYS A 530 -0.90 25.85 6.84
CA LYS A 530 -0.71 26.84 7.91
C LYS A 530 -0.87 26.24 9.31
N ALA A 531 -1.79 25.30 9.50
CA ALA A 531 -2.09 24.74 10.81
C ALA A 531 -1.14 23.60 11.20
N GLU A 532 -0.81 22.72 10.25
CA GLU A 532 -0.15 21.45 10.54
C GLU A 532 1.33 21.41 10.09
N VAL A 533 1.75 22.22 9.12
CA VAL A 533 3.11 22.16 8.58
C VAL A 533 3.98 23.32 9.05
N LEU A 534 3.55 24.56 8.81
CA LEU A 534 4.36 25.74 9.13
C LEU A 534 4.76 25.90 10.60
N PRO A 535 3.95 25.54 11.61
CA PRO A 535 4.36 25.63 13.01
C PRO A 535 5.54 24.75 13.38
N HIS A 536 5.74 23.65 12.63
CA HIS A 536 6.82 22.70 12.86
C HIS A 536 8.01 22.94 11.94
N VAL A 537 7.76 23.45 10.72
CA VAL A 537 8.77 23.63 9.67
C VAL A 537 8.48 24.92 8.90
N ASN A 538 9.00 26.02 9.40
CA ASN A 538 8.71 27.37 8.89
C ASN A 538 9.31 27.70 7.52
N ASP A 539 10.28 26.90 7.05
CA ASP A 539 10.96 27.06 5.76
C ASP A 539 10.47 26.06 4.69
N ALA A 540 9.42 25.30 5.00
CA ALA A 540 8.82 24.33 4.08
C ALA A 540 7.96 25.00 3.01
N TRP A 541 7.79 24.32 1.88
CA TRP A 541 6.83 24.67 0.84
C TRP A 541 6.19 23.45 0.21
N ILE A 542 5.08 23.67 -0.49
CA ILE A 542 4.36 22.64 -1.24
C ILE A 542 4.94 22.55 -2.65
N ASN A 543 5.25 21.37 -3.12
CA ASN A 543 5.66 21.13 -4.49
C ASN A 543 4.45 21.28 -5.43
N ALA A 544 4.34 22.44 -6.11
CA ALA A 544 3.23 22.77 -7.00
C ALA A 544 3.22 21.97 -8.32
N ASP A 545 4.33 21.32 -8.68
CA ASP A 545 4.43 20.50 -9.89
C ASP A 545 3.74 19.14 -9.72
N LYS A 546 3.53 18.72 -8.49
CA LYS A 546 2.80 17.50 -8.16
C LYS A 546 1.30 17.79 -8.16
N ARG A 547 0.64 17.45 -9.27
CA ARG A 547 -0.78 17.71 -9.50
C ARG A 547 -1.54 16.43 -9.76
N ASP A 548 -2.77 16.38 -9.30
CA ASP A 548 -3.70 15.28 -9.59
C ASP A 548 -4.07 15.28 -11.08
N ALA A 549 -4.05 14.10 -11.70
CA ALA A 549 -4.28 13.96 -13.14
C ALA A 549 -5.75 14.20 -13.54
N LYS A 550 -6.70 14.06 -12.61
CA LYS A 550 -8.13 14.21 -12.91
C LYS A 550 -8.64 15.63 -12.69
N ASP A 551 -8.25 16.28 -11.60
CA ASP A 551 -8.74 17.63 -11.28
C ASP A 551 -7.73 18.75 -11.58
N GLY A 552 -6.46 18.41 -11.84
CA GLY A 552 -5.40 19.37 -12.15
C GLY A 552 -4.91 20.20 -10.96
N GLU A 553 -5.48 20.01 -9.78
CA GLU A 553 -5.11 20.74 -8.57
C GLU A 553 -3.81 20.22 -7.95
N VAL A 554 -3.16 21.05 -7.12
CA VAL A 554 -1.91 20.70 -6.43
C VAL A 554 -2.14 19.55 -5.47
N GLY A 555 -1.20 18.62 -5.43
CA GLY A 555 -1.29 17.37 -4.67
C GLY A 555 -2.04 16.27 -5.42
N ILE A 556 -1.86 15.04 -5.01
CA ILE A 556 -2.43 13.85 -5.66
C ILE A 556 -3.51 13.27 -4.78
N VAL A 557 -4.72 13.09 -5.32
CA VAL A 557 -5.84 12.48 -4.60
C VAL A 557 -5.59 10.98 -4.41
N GLY A 558 -5.84 10.51 -3.20
CA GLY A 558 -5.78 9.11 -2.84
C GLY A 558 -6.97 8.69 -2.00
N TYR A 559 -7.26 7.40 -2.01
CA TYR A 559 -8.32 6.82 -1.20
C TYR A 559 -7.79 5.62 -0.43
N GLU A 560 -8.12 5.56 0.85
CA GLU A 560 -7.75 4.50 1.78
C GLU A 560 -8.90 4.24 2.74
N ILE A 561 -9.16 2.98 3.06
CA ILE A 561 -10.20 2.58 4.01
C ILE A 561 -9.51 1.97 5.23
N PRO A 562 -9.07 2.78 6.20
CA PRO A 562 -8.34 2.31 7.38
C PRO A 562 -9.30 1.64 8.38
N PHE A 563 -9.87 0.49 7.99
CA PHE A 563 -10.95 -0.21 8.69
C PHE A 563 -10.66 -0.36 10.19
N ASN A 564 -9.52 -0.93 10.53
CA ASN A 564 -9.16 -1.18 11.93
C ASN A 564 -9.04 0.11 12.76
N ARG A 565 -8.61 1.22 12.16
CA ARG A 565 -8.49 2.52 12.84
C ARG A 565 -9.85 3.04 13.29
N HIS A 566 -10.91 2.79 12.52
CA HIS A 566 -12.26 3.25 12.85
C HIS A 566 -12.89 2.50 14.03
N PHE A 567 -12.45 1.26 14.28
CA PHE A 567 -12.96 0.41 15.37
C PHE A 567 -11.95 0.23 16.51
N TYR A 568 -10.78 0.86 16.42
CA TYR A 568 -9.78 0.78 17.47
C TYR A 568 -10.24 1.51 18.72
N VAL A 569 -10.30 0.78 19.82
CA VAL A 569 -10.51 1.32 21.16
C VAL A 569 -9.21 1.21 21.91
N TYR A 570 -8.64 2.35 22.31
CA TYR A 570 -7.41 2.36 23.08
C TYR A 570 -7.63 1.69 24.43
N GLN A 571 -6.89 0.63 24.69
CA GLN A 571 -6.82 0.03 26.01
C GLN A 571 -5.47 0.41 26.63
N PRO A 572 -5.47 1.16 27.74
CA PRO A 572 -4.22 1.49 28.40
C PRO A 572 -3.52 0.20 28.83
N PRO A 573 -2.18 0.13 28.69
CA PRO A 573 -1.43 -1.02 29.15
C PRO A 573 -1.65 -1.21 30.66
N ARG A 574 -1.75 -2.48 31.08
CA ARG A 574 -1.86 -2.80 32.51
C ARG A 574 -0.67 -2.23 33.28
N PRO A 575 -0.87 -1.77 34.54
CA PRO A 575 0.23 -1.35 35.38
C PRO A 575 1.32 -2.43 35.49
N LEU A 576 2.59 -2.03 35.48
CA LEU A 576 3.71 -2.98 35.58
C LEU A 576 3.59 -3.87 36.82
N SER A 577 3.10 -3.31 37.95
CA SER A 577 2.87 -4.07 39.19
C SER A 577 1.88 -5.24 39.05
N GLU A 578 0.89 -5.12 38.16
CA GLU A 578 -0.04 -6.24 37.88
C GLU A 578 0.62 -7.29 37.00
N ILE A 579 1.43 -6.85 36.04
CA ILE A 579 2.17 -7.77 35.16
C ILE A 579 3.21 -8.54 35.99
N ASP A 580 3.92 -7.89 36.88
CA ASP A 580 4.90 -8.51 37.78
C ASP A 580 4.22 -9.52 38.71
N ALA A 581 3.07 -9.17 39.28
CA ALA A 581 2.29 -10.10 40.11
C ALA A 581 1.84 -11.36 39.34
N ASP A 582 1.40 -11.21 38.09
CA ASP A 582 1.05 -12.35 37.23
C ASP A 582 2.27 -13.21 36.89
N LEU A 583 3.42 -12.59 36.62
CA LEU A 583 4.68 -13.31 36.35
C LEU A 583 5.15 -14.09 37.59
N ASP A 584 5.05 -13.51 38.77
CA ASP A 584 5.38 -14.17 40.02
C ASP A 584 4.45 -15.36 40.28
N ALA A 585 3.14 -15.18 40.05
CA ALA A 585 2.15 -16.26 40.20
C ALA A 585 2.44 -17.44 39.27
N VAL A 586 2.70 -17.17 37.97
CA VAL A 586 3.03 -18.19 36.96
C VAL A 586 4.37 -18.87 37.31
N SER A 587 5.35 -18.11 37.76
CA SER A 587 6.66 -18.65 38.19
C SER A 587 6.52 -19.61 39.37
N ALA A 588 5.70 -19.22 40.36
CA ALA A 588 5.41 -20.08 41.52
C ALA A 588 4.69 -21.37 41.11
N GLU A 589 3.73 -21.30 40.16
CA GLU A 589 3.03 -22.48 39.63
C GLU A 589 3.99 -23.41 38.87
N ILE A 590 4.88 -22.88 38.05
CA ILE A 590 5.92 -23.64 37.34
C ILE A 590 6.83 -24.37 38.35
N MET A 591 7.29 -23.67 39.40
CA MET A 591 8.14 -24.25 40.42
C MET A 591 7.43 -25.38 41.17
N LYS A 592 6.14 -25.21 41.48
CA LYS A 592 5.33 -26.26 42.10
C LYS A 592 5.20 -27.50 41.22
N LEU A 593 4.88 -27.34 39.93
CA LEU A 593 4.78 -28.44 38.97
C LEU A 593 6.11 -29.16 38.76
N LEU A 594 7.23 -28.42 38.74
CA LEU A 594 8.57 -29.03 38.69
C LEU A 594 8.88 -29.87 39.93
N GLN A 595 8.47 -29.43 41.13
CA GLN A 595 8.63 -30.20 42.35
C GLN A 595 7.78 -31.51 42.35
N GLU A 596 6.55 -31.44 41.82
CA GLU A 596 5.67 -32.59 41.67
C GLU A 596 6.21 -33.65 40.68
N VAL A 597 6.98 -33.23 39.67
CA VAL A 597 7.62 -34.13 38.69
C VAL A 597 8.89 -34.78 39.26
N HIS A 598 9.54 -34.15 40.25
CA HIS A 598 10.76 -34.67 40.89
C HIS A 598 10.50 -35.44 42.20
N SER A 599 9.27 -35.49 42.67
CA SER A 599 8.80 -36.31 43.77
C SER A 599 8.19 -37.64 43.28
#